data_1f0360d130054cf1b3f7914cdecca7dd
#
_entry.id   1f0360d130054cf1b3f7914cdecca7dd
#
_cell.length_a   1.000
_cell.length_b   1.000
_cell.length_c   1.000
_cell.angle_alpha   90.00
_cell.angle_beta   90.00
_cell.angle_gamma   90.00
#
_symmetry.space_group_name_H-M   'P 1'
#
loop_
_entity.id
_entity.type
_entity.pdbx_description
1 polymer ?
#
loop_
_entity_poly.entity_id
_entity_poly.type
_entity_poly.pdbx_seq_one_letter_code
_entity_poly.pdbx_strand_id
1 'polypeptide(L)'
;KGSYTPLWLKIQKEEIQMRNLKRTLSLVMAMALIVGMMVVSASAVSSDFNDSAEITNTEAVDVMTAIGVFEGTDKGAFNPTGILTREQAAKIVAVMLLGEEDANKLTTNSTTFKDVAANRWSAGYIGYCVQQGILAGTGNGNFDPEGELTGLAFAKMMLVALGYDAKVANYVGNDWAINVAADAVNAGIAPKGIVL
;
A
#
# COMPACT_ATOMS: atom_id res chain seq x y z
N LYS A 1 34.18 57.40 -29.23
CA LYS A 1 33.10 57.59 -28.22
C LYS A 1 32.96 56.32 -27.47
N GLY A 2 33.61 56.13 -26.31
CA GLY A 2 33.49 55.01 -25.43
C GLY A 2 32.17 55.11 -24.66
N SER A 3 31.29 54.11 -24.80
CA SER A 3 30.02 54.01 -24.07
C SER A 3 30.34 53.63 -22.62
N TYR A 4 30.21 54.60 -21.71
CA TYR A 4 30.26 54.33 -20.26
C TYR A 4 28.98 53.60 -19.79
N THR A 5 29.06 52.30 -19.54
CA THR A 5 28.01 51.59 -18.81
C THR A 5 28.17 51.90 -17.31
N PRO A 6 27.17 52.50 -16.66
CA PRO A 6 27.25 52.83 -15.24
C PRO A 6 27.42 51.58 -14.37
N LEU A 7 28.21 51.67 -13.31
CA LEU A 7 28.56 50.55 -12.43
C LEU A 7 27.35 49.83 -11.84
N TRP A 8 26.24 50.54 -11.54
CA TRP A 8 25.00 49.97 -11.04
C TRP A 8 24.30 49.04 -12.06
N LEU A 9 24.40 49.32 -13.36
CA LEU A 9 23.89 48.45 -14.43
C LEU A 9 24.70 47.14 -14.54
N LYS A 10 26.00 47.17 -14.28
CA LYS A 10 26.83 45.97 -14.18
C LYS A 10 26.44 45.11 -12.99
N ILE A 11 26.26 45.71 -11.82
CA ILE A 11 25.86 45.01 -10.59
C ILE A 11 24.49 44.35 -10.76
N GLN A 12 23.50 45.07 -11.30
CA GLN A 12 22.17 44.48 -11.58
C GLN A 12 22.23 43.30 -12.56
N LYS A 13 23.08 43.39 -13.58
CA LYS A 13 23.24 42.32 -14.56
C LYS A 13 23.87 41.06 -13.95
N GLU A 14 24.84 41.24 -13.07
CA GLU A 14 25.47 40.14 -12.32
C GLU A 14 24.51 39.52 -11.30
N GLU A 15 23.69 40.29 -10.60
CA GLU A 15 22.67 39.77 -9.67
C GLU A 15 21.58 38.96 -10.40
N ILE A 16 21.14 39.45 -11.58
CA ILE A 16 20.16 38.70 -12.41
C ILE A 16 20.77 37.41 -12.94
N GLN A 17 22.05 37.45 -13.39
CA GLN A 17 22.75 36.25 -13.85
C GLN A 17 22.92 35.20 -12.74
N MET A 18 23.34 35.62 -11.53
CA MET A 18 23.48 34.72 -10.38
C MET A 18 22.12 34.13 -9.91
N ARG A 19 21.07 34.94 -9.97
CA ARG A 19 19.72 34.48 -9.63
C ARG A 19 19.20 33.42 -10.63
N ASN A 20 19.46 33.64 -11.91
CA ASN A 20 19.08 32.68 -12.95
C ASN A 20 19.94 31.42 -12.87
N LEU A 21 21.26 31.56 -12.59
CA LEU A 21 22.15 30.41 -12.38
C LEU A 21 21.72 29.54 -11.18
N LYS A 22 21.33 30.18 -10.06
CA LYS A 22 20.81 29.45 -8.89
C LYS A 22 19.49 28.72 -9.20
N ARG A 23 18.60 29.34 -9.98
CA ARG A 23 17.35 28.73 -10.42
C ARG A 23 17.56 27.55 -11.37
N THR A 24 18.46 27.69 -12.35
CA THR A 24 18.80 26.61 -13.27
C THR A 24 19.53 25.48 -12.55
N LEU A 25 20.43 25.79 -11.62
CA LEU A 25 21.13 24.77 -10.82
C LEU A 25 20.17 24.01 -9.88
N SER A 26 19.20 24.68 -9.26
CA SER A 26 18.19 24.05 -8.43
C SER A 26 17.26 23.17 -9.25
N LEU A 27 16.92 23.56 -10.48
CA LEU A 27 16.08 22.78 -11.40
C LEU A 27 16.82 21.53 -11.90
N VAL A 28 18.12 21.65 -12.21
CA VAL A 28 18.97 20.53 -12.60
C VAL A 28 19.18 19.56 -11.42
N MET A 29 19.40 20.08 -10.21
CA MET A 29 19.49 19.24 -9.01
C MET A 29 18.15 18.53 -8.68
N ALA A 30 17.02 19.22 -8.83
CA ALA A 30 15.71 18.60 -8.64
C ALA A 30 15.44 17.50 -9.67
N MET A 31 15.78 17.74 -10.95
CA MET A 31 15.70 16.70 -11.99
C MET A 31 16.66 15.54 -11.75
N ALA A 32 17.90 15.80 -11.30
CA ALA A 32 18.87 14.76 -10.97
C ALA A 32 18.39 13.91 -9.76
N LEU A 33 17.72 14.52 -8.78
CA LEU A 33 17.10 13.80 -7.66
C LEU A 33 15.91 12.95 -8.11
N ILE A 34 15.07 13.44 -9.03
CA ILE A 34 13.94 12.70 -9.59
C ILE A 34 14.45 11.52 -10.43
N VAL A 35 15.48 11.72 -11.25
CA VAL A 35 16.11 10.65 -12.04
C VAL A 35 16.88 9.66 -11.15
N GLY A 36 17.48 10.14 -10.05
CA GLY A 36 18.17 9.29 -9.06
C GLY A 36 17.20 8.47 -8.18
N MET A 37 15.94 8.90 -8.04
CA MET A 37 14.88 8.13 -7.36
C MET A 37 14.24 7.08 -8.28
N MET A 38 14.48 7.13 -9.58
CA MET A 38 14.15 6.03 -10.51
C MET A 38 15.24 4.95 -10.52
N VAL A 39 15.78 4.59 -9.37
CA VAL A 39 16.29 3.24 -9.19
C VAL A 39 15.04 2.38 -9.02
N VAL A 40 14.46 1.98 -10.14
CA VAL A 40 13.55 0.85 -10.18
C VAL A 40 14.40 -0.32 -9.69
N SER A 41 14.31 -0.64 -8.40
CA SER A 41 14.63 -1.99 -7.97
C SER A 41 13.90 -2.88 -8.97
N ALA A 42 14.56 -3.87 -9.53
CA ALA A 42 13.92 -4.84 -10.41
C ALA A 42 12.84 -5.53 -9.55
N SER A 43 11.67 -4.92 -9.48
CA SER A 43 10.51 -5.49 -8.80
C SER A 43 10.07 -6.65 -9.66
N ALA A 44 9.84 -7.80 -9.05
CA ALA A 44 9.23 -8.92 -9.74
C ALA A 44 7.96 -8.43 -10.45
N VAL A 45 7.72 -8.93 -11.65
CA VAL A 45 6.51 -8.65 -12.41
C VAL A 45 5.68 -9.94 -12.52
N SER A 46 4.43 -9.84 -12.89
CA SER A 46 3.53 -11.00 -13.00
C SER A 46 4.11 -12.13 -13.86
N SER A 47 4.93 -11.82 -14.86
CA SER A 47 5.63 -12.79 -15.71
C SER A 47 6.72 -13.60 -15.00
N ASP A 48 7.20 -13.16 -13.84
CA ASP A 48 8.23 -13.86 -13.07
C ASP A 48 7.64 -15.00 -12.22
N PHE A 49 6.31 -15.02 -12.04
CA PHE A 49 5.64 -16.12 -11.37
C PHE A 49 5.50 -17.33 -12.29
N ASN A 50 5.76 -18.51 -11.77
CA ASN A 50 5.73 -19.77 -12.56
C ASN A 50 4.32 -20.17 -13.00
N ASP A 51 3.27 -19.57 -12.45
CA ASP A 51 1.86 -19.71 -12.79
C ASP A 51 1.29 -18.44 -13.46
N SER A 52 2.16 -17.62 -14.04
CA SER A 52 1.80 -16.34 -14.66
C SER A 52 0.68 -16.45 -15.73
N ALA A 53 0.58 -17.58 -16.42
CA ALA A 53 -0.47 -17.84 -17.40
C ALA A 53 -1.88 -17.91 -16.79
N GLU A 54 -2.00 -18.12 -15.48
CA GLU A 54 -3.26 -18.19 -14.76
C GLU A 54 -3.68 -16.80 -14.21
N ILE A 55 -2.78 -15.81 -14.27
CA ILE A 55 -3.04 -14.45 -13.78
C ILE A 55 -3.85 -13.68 -14.81
N THR A 56 -5.08 -13.31 -14.47
CA THR A 56 -5.98 -12.56 -15.37
C THR A 56 -5.75 -11.05 -15.33
N ASN A 57 -5.40 -10.50 -14.15
CA ASN A 57 -5.17 -9.06 -13.93
C ASN A 57 -3.67 -8.77 -13.77
N THR A 58 -2.89 -9.03 -14.83
CA THR A 58 -1.43 -8.89 -14.81
C THR A 58 -0.98 -7.48 -14.43
N GLU A 59 -1.61 -6.42 -14.98
CA GLU A 59 -1.30 -5.04 -14.65
C GLU A 59 -1.46 -4.74 -13.15
N ALA A 60 -2.54 -5.21 -12.53
CA ALA A 60 -2.74 -5.03 -11.10
C ALA A 60 -1.71 -5.79 -10.26
N VAL A 61 -1.38 -7.03 -10.67
CA VAL A 61 -0.34 -7.83 -10.01
C VAL A 61 1.02 -7.17 -10.14
N ASP A 62 1.38 -6.67 -11.33
CA ASP A 62 2.64 -5.95 -11.57
C ASP A 62 2.78 -4.73 -10.65
N VAL A 63 1.74 -3.90 -10.56
CA VAL A 63 1.75 -2.71 -9.71
C VAL A 63 1.89 -3.12 -8.23
N MET A 64 1.10 -4.08 -7.76
CA MET A 64 1.10 -4.49 -6.35
C MET A 64 2.40 -5.19 -5.95
N THR A 65 3.02 -5.90 -6.89
CA THR A 65 4.35 -6.51 -6.68
C THR A 65 5.44 -5.44 -6.67
N ALA A 66 5.37 -4.47 -7.58
CA ALA A 66 6.33 -3.37 -7.66
C ALA A 66 6.39 -2.52 -6.38
N ILE A 67 5.28 -2.39 -5.66
CA ILE A 67 5.20 -1.67 -4.37
C ILE A 67 5.36 -2.58 -3.15
N GLY A 68 5.76 -3.86 -3.34
CA GLY A 68 6.04 -4.80 -2.26
C GLY A 68 4.82 -5.38 -1.54
N VAL A 69 3.61 -5.19 -2.09
CA VAL A 69 2.37 -5.74 -1.50
C VAL A 69 2.25 -7.24 -1.78
N PHE A 70 2.61 -7.67 -3.00
CA PHE A 70 2.64 -9.07 -3.38
C PHE A 70 4.08 -9.56 -3.55
N GLU A 71 4.41 -10.68 -2.93
CA GLU A 71 5.73 -11.32 -3.03
C GLU A 71 5.63 -12.72 -3.66
N GLY A 72 4.41 -13.23 -3.85
CA GLY A 72 4.19 -14.61 -4.26
C GLY A 72 4.40 -15.61 -3.12
N THR A 73 4.51 -16.87 -3.49
CA THR A 73 4.75 -17.98 -2.56
C THR A 73 6.22 -18.38 -2.54
N ASP A 74 6.65 -19.13 -1.52
CA ASP A 74 8.01 -19.70 -1.42
C ASP A 74 8.41 -20.57 -2.63
N LYS A 75 7.44 -21.02 -3.43
CA LYS A 75 7.64 -21.81 -4.64
C LYS A 75 7.70 -20.97 -5.92
N GLY A 76 7.66 -19.65 -5.80
CA GLY A 76 7.68 -18.72 -6.94
C GLY A 76 6.38 -18.67 -7.74
N ALA A 77 5.25 -19.05 -7.13
CA ALA A 77 3.91 -18.92 -7.71
C ALA A 77 3.18 -17.72 -7.13
N PHE A 78 2.30 -17.11 -7.89
CA PHE A 78 1.34 -16.11 -7.39
C PHE A 78 0.14 -16.77 -6.72
N ASN A 79 -0.31 -17.91 -7.25
CA ASN A 79 -1.45 -18.69 -6.80
C ASN A 79 -2.79 -17.92 -6.88
N PRO A 80 -3.22 -17.48 -8.07
CA PRO A 80 -4.39 -16.60 -8.26
C PRO A 80 -5.71 -17.24 -7.84
N THR A 81 -5.77 -18.58 -7.77
CA THR A 81 -6.94 -19.34 -7.32
C THR A 81 -6.86 -19.77 -5.86
N GLY A 82 -5.77 -19.40 -5.18
CA GLY A 82 -5.56 -19.73 -3.78
C GLY A 82 -6.48 -18.97 -2.84
N ILE A 83 -6.75 -19.58 -1.70
CA ILE A 83 -7.50 -18.95 -0.62
C ILE A 83 -6.62 -17.88 0.05
N LEU A 84 -7.14 -16.67 0.17
CA LEU A 84 -6.51 -15.62 0.97
C LEU A 84 -6.82 -15.85 2.45
N THR A 85 -5.77 -15.98 3.26
CA THR A 85 -5.95 -16.12 4.71
C THR A 85 -6.05 -14.75 5.40
N ARG A 86 -6.61 -14.74 6.60
CA ARG A 86 -6.78 -13.52 7.41
C ARG A 86 -5.43 -12.86 7.75
N GLU A 87 -4.41 -13.66 8.02
CA GLU A 87 -3.07 -13.13 8.29
C GLU A 87 -2.36 -12.58 7.05
N GLN A 88 -2.55 -13.21 5.88
CA GLN A 88 -2.04 -12.68 4.62
C GLN A 88 -2.70 -11.34 4.28
N ALA A 89 -4.01 -11.23 4.47
CA ALA A 89 -4.71 -9.96 4.29
C ALA A 89 -4.22 -8.89 5.27
N ALA A 90 -3.88 -9.24 6.51
CA ALA A 90 -3.28 -8.29 7.44
C ALA A 90 -1.93 -7.76 6.93
N LYS A 91 -1.06 -8.61 6.37
CA LYS A 91 0.20 -8.16 5.74
C LYS A 91 -0.08 -7.24 4.56
N ILE A 92 -0.95 -7.64 3.63
CA ILE A 92 -1.32 -6.83 2.46
C ILE A 92 -1.74 -5.43 2.87
N VAL A 93 -2.70 -5.31 3.80
CA VAL A 93 -3.20 -4.00 4.22
C VAL A 93 -2.16 -3.19 4.98
N ALA A 94 -1.36 -3.82 5.84
CA ALA A 94 -0.28 -3.13 6.54
C ALA A 94 0.77 -2.57 5.57
N VAL A 95 1.18 -3.35 4.56
CA VAL A 95 2.13 -2.89 3.53
C VAL A 95 1.52 -1.77 2.68
N MET A 96 0.25 -1.87 2.31
CA MET A 96 -0.44 -0.80 1.57
C MET A 96 -0.48 0.53 2.35
N LEU A 97 -0.64 0.49 3.67
CA LEU A 97 -0.76 1.68 4.50
C LEU A 97 0.58 2.28 4.91
N LEU A 98 1.59 1.47 5.14
CA LEU A 98 2.88 1.90 5.70
C LEU A 98 4.01 1.90 4.67
N GLY A 99 3.85 1.20 3.55
CA GLY A 99 4.94 0.79 2.69
C GLY A 99 5.66 -0.44 3.24
N GLU A 100 6.36 -1.15 2.35
CA GLU A 100 7.04 -2.41 2.68
C GLU A 100 8.06 -2.25 3.81
N GLU A 101 8.91 -1.22 3.73
CA GLU A 101 10.00 -1.00 4.70
C GLU A 101 9.49 -0.83 6.13
N ASP A 102 8.45 -0.01 6.33
CA ASP A 102 7.92 0.26 7.66
C ASP A 102 6.99 -0.86 8.15
N ALA A 103 6.26 -1.50 7.25
CA ALA A 103 5.46 -2.67 7.59
C ALA A 103 6.33 -3.84 8.10
N ASN A 104 7.51 -4.05 7.50
CA ASN A 104 8.45 -5.09 7.92
C ASN A 104 9.13 -4.79 9.29
N LYS A 105 9.06 -3.56 9.78
CA LYS A 105 9.53 -3.17 11.12
C LYS A 105 8.49 -3.40 12.23
N LEU A 106 7.27 -3.79 11.88
CA LEU A 106 6.21 -4.05 12.85
C LEU A 106 6.62 -5.20 13.78
N THR A 107 6.65 -4.92 15.07
CA THR A 107 7.05 -5.88 16.08
C THR A 107 5.85 -6.56 16.74
N THR A 108 6.08 -7.74 17.27
CA THR A 108 5.07 -8.71 17.74
C THR A 108 4.40 -8.37 19.06
N ASN A 109 4.67 -7.20 19.65
CA ASN A 109 4.35 -6.93 21.06
C ASN A 109 2.87 -6.62 21.37
N SER A 110 1.95 -6.83 20.45
CA SER A 110 0.59 -6.29 20.63
C SER A 110 -0.56 -7.23 20.33
N THR A 111 -0.33 -8.51 20.07
CA THR A 111 -1.47 -9.43 19.93
C THR A 111 -1.81 -10.08 21.26
N THR A 112 -3.06 -9.90 21.69
CA THR A 112 -3.63 -10.58 22.86
C THR A 112 -4.38 -11.86 22.48
N PHE A 113 -4.28 -12.29 21.21
CA PHE A 113 -4.96 -13.47 20.72
C PHE A 113 -4.23 -14.75 21.10
N LYS A 114 -4.98 -15.74 21.58
CA LYS A 114 -4.44 -17.02 22.09
C LYS A 114 -3.81 -17.87 20.99
N ASP A 115 -4.27 -17.72 19.76
CA ASP A 115 -3.87 -18.46 18.56
C ASP A 115 -2.84 -17.73 17.69
N VAL A 116 -2.36 -16.56 18.14
CA VAL A 116 -1.31 -15.80 17.48
C VAL A 116 -0.09 -15.75 18.39
N ALA A 117 0.84 -16.68 18.17
CA ALA A 117 2.10 -16.69 18.92
C ALA A 117 2.91 -15.41 18.64
N ALA A 118 3.63 -14.90 19.65
CA ALA A 118 4.41 -13.67 19.52
C ALA A 118 5.52 -13.76 18.43
N ASN A 119 6.00 -14.94 18.13
CA ASN A 119 6.99 -15.21 17.08
C ASN A 119 6.38 -15.60 15.73
N ARG A 120 5.03 -15.55 15.60
CA ARG A 120 4.39 -15.80 14.32
C ARG A 120 4.75 -14.67 13.35
N TRP A 121 5.11 -15.01 12.11
CA TRP A 121 5.52 -14.05 11.09
C TRP A 121 4.51 -12.90 10.88
N SER A 122 3.24 -13.18 11.06
CA SER A 122 2.12 -12.25 10.85
C SER A 122 1.73 -11.43 12.08
N ALA A 123 2.31 -11.74 13.27
CA ALA A 123 1.86 -11.15 14.53
C ALA A 123 1.92 -9.62 14.56
N GLY A 124 2.97 -9.02 13.99
CA GLY A 124 3.09 -7.56 13.89
C GLY A 124 2.02 -6.93 12.99
N TYR A 125 1.77 -7.51 11.82
CA TYR A 125 0.74 -7.05 10.88
C TYR A 125 -0.67 -7.17 11.46
N ILE A 126 -0.95 -8.30 12.13
CA ILE A 126 -2.23 -8.54 12.83
C ILE A 126 -2.42 -7.48 13.92
N GLY A 127 -1.40 -7.27 14.77
CA GLY A 127 -1.43 -6.28 15.84
C GLY A 127 -1.73 -4.88 15.32
N TYR A 128 -1.04 -4.47 14.26
CA TYR A 128 -1.27 -3.19 13.60
C TYR A 128 -2.70 -3.05 13.07
N CYS A 129 -3.18 -4.00 12.27
CA CYS A 129 -4.53 -3.94 11.70
C CYS A 129 -5.63 -3.94 12.77
N VAL A 130 -5.43 -4.65 13.87
CA VAL A 130 -6.37 -4.65 15.01
C VAL A 130 -6.35 -3.31 15.74
N GLN A 131 -5.18 -2.73 15.96
CA GLN A 131 -5.05 -1.41 16.58
C GLN A 131 -5.71 -0.31 15.74
N GLN A 132 -5.62 -0.41 14.40
CA GLN A 132 -6.28 0.52 13.48
C GLN A 132 -7.80 0.23 13.31
N GLY A 133 -8.34 -0.81 13.94
CA GLY A 133 -9.74 -1.19 13.81
C GLY A 133 -10.11 -1.82 12.45
N ILE A 134 -9.11 -2.16 11.63
CA ILE A 134 -9.29 -2.77 10.30
C ILE A 134 -9.72 -4.23 10.42
N LEU A 135 -9.14 -4.93 11.38
CA LEU A 135 -9.43 -6.32 11.71
C LEU A 135 -9.87 -6.46 13.16
N ALA A 136 -10.60 -7.51 13.43
CA ALA A 136 -10.97 -7.92 14.78
C ALA A 136 -10.79 -9.43 14.92
N GLY A 137 -10.75 -9.92 16.15
CA GLY A 137 -10.78 -11.34 16.44
C GLY A 137 -12.12 -12.00 16.06
N THR A 138 -12.10 -13.32 15.98
CA THR A 138 -13.29 -14.15 15.67
C THR A 138 -14.15 -14.47 16.90
N GLY A 139 -13.70 -14.01 18.06
CA GLY A 139 -14.36 -14.28 19.35
C GLY A 139 -13.52 -15.22 20.24
N ASN A 140 -13.92 -15.33 21.50
CA ASN A 140 -13.28 -16.20 22.51
C ASN A 140 -11.76 -15.94 22.72
N GLY A 141 -11.27 -14.78 22.29
CA GLY A 141 -9.86 -14.41 22.36
C GLY A 141 -8.99 -14.99 21.24
N ASN A 142 -9.61 -15.42 20.15
CA ASN A 142 -8.94 -15.95 18.96
C ASN A 142 -9.01 -14.96 17.79
N PHE A 143 -8.02 -15.03 16.91
CA PHE A 143 -7.95 -14.28 15.64
C PHE A 143 -8.25 -15.13 14.42
N ASP A 144 -7.90 -16.43 14.47
CA ASP A 144 -7.96 -17.38 13.35
C ASP A 144 -7.08 -16.96 12.16
N PRO A 145 -5.73 -16.92 12.33
CA PRO A 145 -4.82 -16.37 11.35
C PRO A 145 -4.86 -17.11 10.00
N GLU A 146 -5.05 -18.41 10.00
CA GLU A 146 -5.12 -19.27 8.80
C GLU A 146 -6.53 -19.39 8.23
N GLY A 147 -7.51 -18.80 8.90
CA GLY A 147 -8.90 -18.82 8.44
C GLY A 147 -9.06 -18.10 7.10
N GLU A 148 -9.95 -18.62 6.26
CA GLU A 148 -10.30 -18.04 4.97
C GLU A 148 -10.90 -16.65 5.13
N LEU A 149 -10.46 -15.71 4.29
CA LEU A 149 -11.04 -14.39 4.20
C LEU A 149 -11.85 -14.26 2.90
N THR A 150 -13.14 -13.98 3.04
CA THR A 150 -14.00 -13.74 1.86
C THR A 150 -13.66 -12.41 1.20
N GLY A 151 -13.95 -12.29 -0.11
CA GLY A 151 -13.76 -11.04 -0.85
C GLY A 151 -14.51 -9.86 -0.21
N LEU A 152 -15.71 -10.10 0.33
CA LEU A 152 -16.49 -9.09 1.03
C LEU A 152 -15.85 -8.65 2.35
N ALA A 153 -15.26 -9.60 3.10
CA ALA A 153 -14.51 -9.27 4.31
C ALA A 153 -13.24 -8.47 3.99
N PHE A 154 -12.56 -8.78 2.89
CA PHE A 154 -11.43 -7.99 2.41
C PHE A 154 -11.86 -6.58 1.96
N ALA A 155 -13.00 -6.45 1.25
CA ALA A 155 -13.56 -5.14 0.88
C ALA A 155 -13.85 -4.28 2.12
N LYS A 156 -14.39 -4.88 3.20
CA LYS A 156 -14.56 -4.18 4.48
C LYS A 156 -13.23 -3.67 5.05
N MET A 157 -12.18 -4.50 5.03
CA MET A 157 -10.85 -4.07 5.49
C MET A 157 -10.35 -2.87 4.69
N MET A 158 -10.51 -2.89 3.37
CA MET A 158 -10.11 -1.80 2.48
C MET A 158 -10.89 -0.51 2.76
N LEU A 159 -12.20 -0.59 2.96
CA LEU A 159 -13.03 0.57 3.32
C LEU A 159 -12.58 1.20 4.64
N VAL A 160 -12.34 0.38 5.67
CA VAL A 160 -11.85 0.89 6.95
C VAL A 160 -10.44 1.49 6.81
N ALA A 161 -9.57 0.89 6.03
CA ALA A 161 -8.24 1.43 5.70
C ALA A 161 -8.32 2.79 4.97
N LEU A 162 -9.36 3.02 4.17
CA LEU A 162 -9.66 4.29 3.53
C LEU A 162 -10.31 5.32 4.46
N GLY A 163 -10.55 4.97 5.72
CA GLY A 163 -11.08 5.88 6.75
C GLY A 163 -12.58 5.79 6.99
N TYR A 164 -13.29 4.81 6.44
CA TYR A 164 -14.68 4.56 6.79
C TYR A 164 -14.78 4.05 8.23
N ASP A 165 -15.64 4.66 9.04
CA ASP A 165 -15.92 4.17 10.39
C ASP A 165 -16.90 2.99 10.32
N ALA A 166 -16.43 1.80 10.70
CA ALA A 166 -17.22 0.57 10.61
C ALA A 166 -18.52 0.60 11.42
N LYS A 167 -18.61 1.42 12.48
CA LYS A 167 -19.83 1.57 13.28
C LYS A 167 -20.82 2.53 12.64
N VAL A 168 -20.32 3.67 12.14
CA VAL A 168 -21.12 4.68 11.45
C VAL A 168 -21.67 4.14 10.13
N ALA A 169 -20.85 3.42 9.39
CA ALA A 169 -21.22 2.78 8.13
C ALA A 169 -22.00 1.46 8.31
N ASN A 170 -22.30 1.06 9.55
CA ASN A 170 -22.99 -0.19 9.86
C ASN A 170 -22.34 -1.45 9.27
N TYR A 171 -20.99 -1.52 9.29
CA TYR A 171 -20.25 -2.73 8.90
C TYR A 171 -20.22 -3.80 9.99
N VAL A 172 -21.21 -3.77 10.86
CA VAL A 172 -21.42 -4.68 11.99
C VAL A 172 -22.88 -5.14 12.03
N GLY A 173 -23.16 -6.24 12.73
CA GLY A 173 -24.52 -6.78 12.81
C GLY A 173 -24.94 -7.56 11.55
N ASN A 174 -26.24 -7.71 11.33
CA ASN A 174 -26.76 -8.59 10.29
C ASN A 174 -26.63 -8.03 8.87
N ASP A 175 -26.66 -6.72 8.71
CA ASP A 175 -26.68 -6.04 7.41
C ASP A 175 -25.29 -5.58 6.94
N TRP A 176 -24.24 -5.96 7.67
CA TRP A 176 -22.87 -5.53 7.37
C TRP A 176 -22.46 -5.80 5.93
N ALA A 177 -22.86 -6.95 5.40
CA ALA A 177 -22.51 -7.42 4.07
C ALA A 177 -23.08 -6.51 2.97
N ILE A 178 -24.34 -6.10 3.11
CA ILE A 178 -25.02 -5.22 2.16
C ILE A 178 -24.38 -3.83 2.16
N ASN A 179 -24.10 -3.30 3.34
CA ASN A 179 -23.50 -1.97 3.49
C ASN A 179 -22.07 -1.94 2.94
N VAL A 180 -21.27 -2.97 3.25
CA VAL A 180 -19.92 -3.10 2.68
C VAL A 180 -19.95 -3.23 1.16
N ALA A 181 -20.86 -4.06 0.60
CA ALA A 181 -20.95 -4.23 -0.85
C ALA A 181 -21.32 -2.90 -1.55
N ALA A 182 -22.28 -2.17 -1.01
CA ALA A 182 -22.69 -0.88 -1.55
C ALA A 182 -21.55 0.15 -1.54
N ASP A 183 -20.88 0.28 -0.39
CA ASP A 183 -19.80 1.24 -0.23
C ASP A 183 -18.53 0.84 -1.00
N ALA A 184 -18.24 -0.46 -1.12
CA ALA A 184 -17.14 -0.95 -1.95
C ALA A 184 -17.31 -0.59 -3.43
N VAL A 185 -18.53 -0.68 -3.96
CA VAL A 185 -18.84 -0.24 -5.33
C VAL A 185 -18.75 1.28 -5.45
N ASN A 186 -19.29 2.02 -4.48
CA ASN A 186 -19.26 3.48 -4.48
C ASN A 186 -17.82 4.04 -4.36
N ALA A 187 -16.99 3.39 -3.56
CA ALA A 187 -15.57 3.74 -3.39
C ALA A 187 -14.68 3.28 -4.56
N GLY A 188 -15.21 2.51 -5.51
CA GLY A 188 -14.45 1.97 -6.64
C GLY A 188 -13.54 0.78 -6.28
N ILE A 189 -13.67 0.20 -5.09
CA ILE A 189 -12.91 -0.98 -4.67
C ILE A 189 -13.41 -2.23 -5.41
N ALA A 190 -14.71 -2.33 -5.59
CA ALA A 190 -15.32 -3.43 -6.31
C ALA A 190 -15.97 -2.94 -7.61
N PRO A 191 -15.74 -3.62 -8.76
CA PRO A 191 -16.42 -3.29 -10.00
C PRO A 191 -17.93 -3.50 -9.85
N LYS A 192 -18.71 -2.68 -10.58
CA LYS A 192 -20.17 -2.87 -10.67
C LYS A 192 -20.49 -4.26 -11.24
N GLY A 193 -21.38 -4.97 -10.58
CA GLY A 193 -21.82 -6.31 -11.01
C GLY A 193 -20.98 -7.48 -10.52
N ILE A 194 -19.94 -7.23 -9.71
CA ILE A 194 -19.23 -8.32 -9.04
C ILE A 194 -20.13 -8.90 -7.94
N VAL A 195 -20.13 -10.21 -7.82
CA VAL A 195 -20.70 -10.92 -6.67
C VAL A 195 -19.59 -11.05 -5.64
N LEU A 196 -19.73 -10.37 -4.51
CA LEU A 196 -18.77 -10.38 -3.40
C LEU A 196 -19.12 -11.49 -2.40
#